data_a67b3edfd900212c99127e8d74db00e3
#
_entry.id   a67b3edfd900212c99127e8d74db00e3
#
_cell.length_a   1.000
_cell.length_b   1.000
_cell.length_c   1.000
_cell.angle_alpha   90.00
_cell.angle_beta   90.00
_cell.angle_gamma   90.00
#
_symmetry.space_group_name_H-M   'P 1'
#
loop_
_entity.id
_entity.type
_entity.pdbx_description
1 polymer ?
#
loop_
_entity_poly.entity_id
_entity_poly.type
_entity_poly.pdbx_seq_one_letter_code
_entity_poly.pdbx_strand_id
1 'polypeptide(L)'
;HSESAAAVLCVELARDGLPLDRAVVEELIGAAAGPRPASVDEELASRRRRDADVLRHVPGRESTDLRNPAQVKAMLAAVGVDVPNTRKWVLEDQRRVHPVVDALLDWRKRERIATTYGYRWLDTHVGADDRLRGHWTACDGAGGRMTADNGLHNLPAPLRPAVAAAPGHVLVRADLGQIEPRVL
;
A
#
# COMPACT_ATOMS: atom_id res chain seq x y z
N HIS A 1 4.39 26.97 -22.05
CA HIS A 1 3.05 26.46 -22.42
C HIS A 1 2.76 25.07 -21.83
N SER A 2 3.72 24.11 -21.86
CA SER A 2 3.49 22.75 -21.33
C SER A 2 3.31 22.70 -19.82
N GLU A 3 4.09 23.47 -19.05
CA GLU A 3 3.97 23.55 -17.59
C GLU A 3 2.62 24.13 -17.15
N SER A 4 2.14 25.17 -17.85
CA SER A 4 0.81 25.74 -17.57
C SER A 4 -0.31 24.74 -17.84
N ALA A 5 -0.22 23.95 -18.89
CA ALA A 5 -1.19 22.90 -19.20
C ALA A 5 -1.17 21.78 -18.13
N ALA A 6 0.02 21.37 -17.68
CA ALA A 6 0.16 20.39 -16.61
C ALA A 6 -0.41 20.92 -15.28
N ALA A 7 -0.21 22.21 -14.97
CA ALA A 7 -0.79 22.82 -13.77
C ALA A 7 -2.32 22.83 -13.81
N VAL A 8 -2.93 23.15 -14.95
CA VAL A 8 -4.39 23.09 -15.12
C VAL A 8 -4.89 21.65 -14.94
N LEU A 9 -4.22 20.68 -15.56
CA LEU A 9 -4.56 19.26 -15.40
C LEU A 9 -4.48 18.81 -13.95
N CYS A 10 -3.49 19.26 -13.18
CA CYS A 10 -3.39 18.95 -11.75
C CYS A 10 -4.60 19.47 -10.96
N VAL A 11 -5.09 20.66 -11.28
CA VAL A 11 -6.29 21.23 -10.63
C VAL A 11 -7.54 20.42 -10.98
N GLU A 12 -7.69 20.00 -12.24
CA GLU A 12 -8.82 19.17 -12.67
C GLU A 12 -8.79 17.79 -12.01
N LEU A 13 -7.62 17.12 -11.99
CA LEU A 13 -7.45 15.83 -11.34
C LEU A 13 -7.72 15.89 -9.82
N ALA A 14 -7.27 16.96 -9.15
CA ALA A 14 -7.55 17.17 -7.73
C ALA A 14 -9.04 17.40 -7.45
N ARG A 15 -9.72 18.14 -8.32
CA ARG A 15 -11.16 18.40 -8.22
C ARG A 15 -11.98 17.14 -8.49
N ASP A 16 -11.71 16.45 -9.58
CA ASP A 16 -12.51 15.33 -10.03
C ASP A 16 -12.26 14.07 -9.21
N GLY A 17 -11.01 13.81 -8.82
CA GLY A 17 -10.62 12.64 -8.03
C GLY A 17 -10.71 11.32 -8.79
N LEU A 18 -10.17 10.26 -8.21
CA LEU A 18 -10.20 8.90 -8.75
C LEU A 18 -11.43 8.16 -8.23
N PRO A 19 -12.35 7.67 -9.09
CA PRO A 19 -13.52 6.96 -8.64
C PRO A 19 -13.16 5.57 -8.09
N LEU A 20 -13.75 5.24 -6.96
CA LEU A 20 -13.58 3.96 -6.25
C LEU A 20 -14.94 3.32 -5.98
N ASP A 21 -14.98 2.00 -5.95
CA ASP A 21 -16.07 1.25 -5.33
C ASP A 21 -15.79 1.14 -3.82
N ARG A 22 -16.53 1.90 -3.02
CA ARG A 22 -16.35 1.97 -1.56
C ARG A 22 -16.55 0.61 -0.90
N ALA A 23 -17.53 -0.17 -1.33
CA ALA A 23 -17.80 -1.48 -0.74
C ALA A 23 -16.62 -2.43 -0.98
N VAL A 24 -16.06 -2.42 -2.19
CA VAL A 24 -14.85 -3.20 -2.53
C VAL A 24 -13.63 -2.71 -1.74
N VAL A 25 -13.44 -1.38 -1.58
CA VAL A 25 -12.35 -0.86 -0.74
C VAL A 25 -12.48 -1.37 0.69
N GLU A 26 -13.67 -1.27 1.29
CA GLU A 26 -13.91 -1.72 2.67
C GLU A 26 -13.68 -3.22 2.84
N GLU A 27 -14.11 -4.03 1.88
CA GLU A 27 -13.84 -5.47 1.86
C GLU A 27 -12.33 -5.77 1.82
N LEU A 28 -11.59 -5.11 0.93
CA LEU A 28 -10.15 -5.29 0.77
C LEU A 28 -9.36 -4.82 2.02
N ILE A 29 -9.78 -3.71 2.62
CA ILE A 29 -9.22 -3.24 3.90
C ILE A 29 -9.54 -4.25 5.00
N GLY A 30 -10.77 -4.74 5.08
CA GLY A 30 -11.20 -5.73 6.05
C GLY A 30 -10.41 -7.04 5.95
N ALA A 31 -10.15 -7.52 4.75
CA ALA A 31 -9.33 -8.70 4.51
C ALA A 31 -7.87 -8.52 4.99
N ALA A 32 -7.32 -7.31 4.87
CA ALA A 32 -5.95 -7.03 5.26
C ALA A 32 -5.79 -6.64 6.74
N ALA A 33 -6.64 -5.75 7.23
CA ALA A 33 -6.54 -5.12 8.55
C ALA A 33 -7.42 -5.81 9.62
N GLY A 34 -8.43 -6.56 9.19
CA GLY A 34 -9.53 -7.02 10.04
C GLY A 34 -10.72 -6.07 9.99
N PRO A 35 -11.81 -6.35 10.71
CA PRO A 35 -13.00 -5.52 10.75
C PRO A 35 -12.67 -4.11 11.24
N ARG A 36 -13.51 -3.13 10.87
CA ARG A 36 -13.36 -1.74 11.31
C ARG A 36 -13.39 -1.69 12.84
N PRO A 37 -12.32 -1.19 13.50
CA PRO A 37 -12.27 -1.15 14.94
C PRO A 37 -13.21 -0.06 15.47
N ALA A 38 -13.96 -0.36 16.54
CA ALA A 38 -14.77 0.61 17.25
C ALA A 38 -13.98 1.32 18.37
N SER A 39 -12.80 0.81 18.72
CA SER A 39 -11.94 1.37 19.77
C SER A 39 -10.46 1.17 19.48
N VAL A 40 -9.61 1.90 20.19
CA VAL A 40 -8.15 1.73 20.15
C VAL A 40 -7.75 0.32 20.60
N ASP A 41 -8.44 -0.24 21.58
CA ASP A 41 -8.16 -1.60 22.06
C ASP A 41 -8.43 -2.66 20.97
N GLU A 42 -9.50 -2.51 20.20
CA GLU A 42 -9.79 -3.38 19.06
C GLU A 42 -8.76 -3.23 17.95
N GLU A 43 -8.29 -2.02 17.68
CA GLU A 43 -7.21 -1.78 16.73
C GLU A 43 -5.93 -2.49 17.16
N LEU A 44 -5.55 -2.34 18.44
CA LEU A 44 -4.41 -3.03 19.04
C LEU A 44 -4.57 -4.56 19.01
N ALA A 45 -5.75 -5.08 19.27
CA ALA A 45 -6.04 -6.51 19.18
C ALA A 45 -5.90 -7.02 17.75
N SER A 46 -6.38 -6.28 16.75
CA SER A 46 -6.24 -6.61 15.34
C SER A 46 -4.77 -6.61 14.90
N ARG A 47 -3.99 -5.63 15.38
CA ARG A 47 -2.54 -5.57 15.16
C ARG A 47 -1.83 -6.79 15.75
N ARG A 48 -2.13 -7.17 17.01
CA ARG A 48 -1.56 -8.35 17.66
C ARG A 48 -1.89 -9.64 16.92
N ARG A 49 -3.12 -9.78 16.41
CA ARG A 49 -3.52 -10.95 15.60
C ARG A 49 -2.68 -11.06 14.33
N ARG A 50 -2.48 -9.94 13.60
CA ARG A 50 -1.62 -9.93 12.39
C ARG A 50 -0.18 -10.32 12.72
N ASP A 51 0.36 -9.83 13.84
CA ASP A 51 1.71 -10.16 14.28
C ASP A 51 1.83 -11.64 14.66
N ALA A 52 0.84 -12.18 15.39
CA ALA A 52 0.80 -13.59 15.78
C ALA A 52 0.79 -14.55 14.58
N ASP A 53 0.19 -14.16 13.45
CA ASP A 53 0.22 -14.97 12.21
C ASP A 53 1.65 -15.24 11.72
N VAL A 54 2.58 -14.34 11.97
CA VAL A 54 4.01 -14.53 11.65
C VAL A 54 4.73 -15.25 12.78
N LEU A 55 4.54 -14.75 14.01
CA LEU A 55 5.31 -15.20 15.17
C LEU A 55 5.05 -16.67 15.55
N ARG A 56 3.88 -17.22 15.21
CA ARG A 56 3.59 -18.67 15.37
C ARG A 56 4.56 -19.58 14.65
N HIS A 57 5.26 -19.09 13.63
CA HIS A 57 6.28 -19.85 12.89
C HIS A 57 7.66 -19.81 13.55
N VAL A 58 7.83 -19.05 14.64
CA VAL A 58 9.12 -18.85 15.31
C VAL A 58 8.93 -18.94 16.83
N PRO A 59 8.68 -20.15 17.38
CA PRO A 59 8.51 -20.34 18.83
C PRO A 59 9.70 -19.79 19.63
N GLY A 60 9.42 -19.12 20.73
CA GLY A 60 10.43 -18.46 21.58
C GLY A 60 10.82 -17.06 21.12
N ARG A 61 10.15 -16.53 20.10
CA ARG A 61 10.37 -15.16 19.57
C ARG A 61 9.10 -14.30 19.54
N GLU A 62 8.11 -14.61 20.39
CA GLU A 62 6.80 -14.00 20.43
C GLU A 62 6.85 -12.48 20.73
N SER A 63 7.93 -12.00 21.35
CA SER A 63 8.14 -10.59 21.67
C SER A 63 8.81 -9.78 20.56
N THR A 64 9.11 -10.40 19.40
CA THR A 64 9.74 -9.68 18.27
C THR A 64 8.84 -8.60 17.71
N ASP A 65 9.34 -7.36 17.65
CA ASP A 65 8.66 -6.30 16.90
C ASP A 65 8.95 -6.46 15.40
N LEU A 66 7.92 -6.88 14.65
CA LEU A 66 8.00 -7.08 13.21
C LEU A 66 8.22 -5.78 12.41
N ARG A 67 8.07 -4.62 13.04
CA ARG A 67 8.32 -3.29 12.46
C ARG A 67 9.77 -2.85 12.62
N ASN A 68 10.53 -3.58 13.46
CA ASN A 68 11.96 -3.33 13.67
C ASN A 68 12.80 -4.27 12.77
N PRO A 69 13.49 -3.75 11.73
CA PRO A 69 14.27 -4.58 10.81
C PRO A 69 15.38 -5.40 11.47
N ALA A 70 16.00 -4.88 12.54
CA ALA A 70 17.07 -5.58 13.25
C ALA A 70 16.51 -6.79 14.03
N GLN A 71 15.37 -6.61 14.71
CA GLN A 71 14.71 -7.72 15.41
C GLN A 71 14.20 -8.78 14.42
N VAL A 72 13.62 -8.37 13.29
CA VAL A 72 13.20 -9.30 12.23
C VAL A 72 14.39 -10.07 11.68
N LYS A 73 15.54 -9.43 11.44
CA LYS A 73 16.75 -10.14 11.00
C LYS A 73 17.22 -11.17 12.03
N ALA A 74 17.26 -10.81 13.32
CA ALA A 74 17.62 -11.73 14.40
C ALA A 74 16.63 -12.90 14.54
N MET A 75 15.32 -12.64 14.36
CA MET A 75 14.30 -13.66 14.34
C MET A 75 14.50 -14.66 13.18
N LEU A 76 14.76 -14.16 11.97
CA LEU A 76 15.02 -15.00 10.80
C LEU A 76 16.27 -15.87 10.97
N ALA A 77 17.36 -15.29 11.48
CA ALA A 77 18.60 -16.03 11.76
C ALA A 77 18.38 -17.17 12.78
N ALA A 78 17.51 -16.98 13.77
CA ALA A 78 17.19 -18.00 14.77
C ALA A 78 16.52 -19.26 14.19
N VAL A 79 15.91 -19.17 13.00
CA VAL A 79 15.29 -20.30 12.29
C VAL A 79 16.09 -20.70 11.04
N GLY A 80 17.36 -20.30 10.95
CA GLY A 80 18.24 -20.69 9.86
C GLY A 80 18.08 -19.88 8.57
N VAL A 81 17.37 -18.76 8.60
CA VAL A 81 17.26 -17.84 7.47
C VAL A 81 18.26 -16.70 7.66
N ASP A 82 19.47 -16.87 7.13
CA ASP A 82 20.52 -15.85 7.21
C ASP A 82 20.44 -14.92 5.99
N VAL A 83 20.23 -13.63 6.25
CA VAL A 83 20.04 -12.61 5.21
C VAL A 83 20.83 -11.34 5.54
N PRO A 84 21.44 -10.67 4.55
CA PRO A 84 22.15 -9.40 4.78
C PRO A 84 21.23 -8.29 5.26
N ASN A 85 20.01 -8.26 4.79
CA ASN A 85 18.94 -7.33 5.18
C ASN A 85 17.56 -7.94 4.94
N THR A 86 16.52 -7.24 5.41
CA THR A 86 15.13 -7.74 5.29
C THR A 86 14.36 -7.11 4.13
N ARG A 87 15.03 -6.63 3.08
CA ARG A 87 14.36 -6.09 1.89
C ARG A 87 13.55 -7.17 1.17
N LYS A 88 12.46 -6.75 0.52
CA LYS A 88 11.51 -7.66 -0.12
C LYS A 88 12.19 -8.67 -1.07
N TRP A 89 13.01 -8.19 -1.99
CA TRP A 89 13.70 -9.04 -2.96
C TRP A 89 14.66 -10.04 -2.32
N VAL A 90 15.34 -9.68 -1.21
CA VAL A 90 16.19 -10.61 -0.46
C VAL A 90 15.36 -11.72 0.19
N LEU A 91 14.20 -11.38 0.75
CA LEU A 91 13.32 -12.36 1.37
C LEU A 91 12.62 -13.26 0.33
N GLU A 92 12.30 -12.72 -0.84
CA GLU A 92 11.68 -13.50 -1.92
C GLU A 92 12.56 -14.69 -2.35
N ASP A 93 13.88 -14.51 -2.36
CA ASP A 93 14.83 -15.60 -2.65
C ASP A 93 14.89 -16.67 -1.55
N GLN A 94 14.44 -16.35 -0.33
CA GLN A 94 14.49 -17.24 0.83
C GLN A 94 13.14 -17.93 1.14
N ARG A 95 12.11 -17.79 0.29
CA ARG A 95 10.75 -18.31 0.54
C ARG A 95 10.72 -19.82 0.84
N ARG A 96 11.63 -20.60 0.26
CA ARG A 96 11.67 -22.05 0.41
C ARG A 96 12.45 -22.51 1.63
N VAL A 97 13.14 -21.62 2.32
CA VAL A 97 13.98 -21.98 3.47
C VAL A 97 13.15 -22.21 4.71
N HIS A 98 12.19 -21.33 4.99
CA HIS A 98 11.34 -21.44 6.17
C HIS A 98 9.98 -20.75 5.96
N PRO A 99 8.85 -21.33 6.45
CA PRO A 99 7.50 -20.74 6.28
C PRO A 99 7.34 -19.32 6.82
N VAL A 100 8.14 -18.90 7.81
CA VAL A 100 8.11 -17.54 8.35
C VAL A 100 8.37 -16.48 7.28
N VAL A 101 9.11 -16.82 6.21
CA VAL A 101 9.46 -15.85 5.16
C VAL A 101 8.21 -15.46 4.37
N ASP A 102 7.39 -16.42 3.97
CA ASP A 102 6.12 -16.16 3.29
C ASP A 102 5.14 -15.41 4.21
N ALA A 103 5.03 -15.88 5.46
CA ALA A 103 4.18 -15.22 6.45
C ALA A 103 4.59 -13.75 6.67
N LEU A 104 5.89 -13.47 6.74
CA LEU A 104 6.42 -12.10 6.90
C LEU A 104 6.17 -11.22 5.67
N LEU A 105 6.33 -11.76 4.46
CA LEU A 105 6.05 -11.03 3.22
C LEU A 105 4.57 -10.70 3.09
N ASP A 106 3.68 -11.61 3.44
CA ASP A 106 2.24 -11.36 3.42
C ASP A 106 1.81 -10.41 4.54
N TRP A 107 2.40 -10.56 5.73
CA TRP A 107 2.20 -9.61 6.83
C TRP A 107 2.56 -8.17 6.41
N ARG A 108 3.67 -7.96 5.72
CA ARG A 108 4.07 -6.63 5.24
C ARG A 108 3.06 -5.99 4.29
N LYS A 109 2.47 -6.78 3.39
CA LYS A 109 1.41 -6.30 2.50
C LYS A 109 0.18 -5.87 3.30
N ARG A 110 -0.26 -6.73 4.23
CA ARG A 110 -1.42 -6.48 5.11
C ARG A 110 -1.17 -5.28 6.02
N GLU A 111 0.00 -5.22 6.65
CA GLU A 111 0.38 -4.14 7.56
C GLU A 111 0.44 -2.78 6.85
N ARG A 112 0.98 -2.73 5.62
CA ARG A 112 0.96 -1.51 4.80
C ARG A 112 -0.47 -1.03 4.53
N ILE A 113 -1.38 -1.93 4.22
CA ILE A 113 -2.79 -1.55 4.04
C ILE A 113 -3.35 -1.08 5.38
N ALA A 114 -3.22 -1.85 6.44
CA ALA A 114 -3.78 -1.52 7.74
C ALA A 114 -3.32 -0.15 8.29
N THR A 115 -2.04 0.20 8.10
CA THR A 115 -1.45 1.41 8.68
C THR A 115 -1.52 2.63 7.77
N THR A 116 -1.42 2.46 6.46
CA THR A 116 -1.32 3.58 5.50
C THR A 116 -2.61 3.78 4.71
N TYR A 117 -3.31 2.70 4.37
CA TYR A 117 -4.48 2.70 3.49
C TYR A 117 -5.70 2.04 4.16
N GLY A 118 -5.74 2.08 5.51
CA GLY A 118 -6.83 1.51 6.29
C GLY A 118 -8.07 2.40 6.34
N TYR A 119 -8.98 2.08 7.25
CA TYR A 119 -10.27 2.79 7.38
C TYR A 119 -10.11 4.30 7.60
N ARG A 120 -9.10 4.73 8.39
CA ARG A 120 -8.83 6.16 8.59
C ARG A 120 -8.46 6.86 7.28
N TRP A 121 -7.65 6.22 6.44
CA TRP A 121 -7.31 6.75 5.12
C TRP A 121 -8.56 6.85 4.24
N LEU A 122 -9.39 5.81 4.22
CA LEU A 122 -10.66 5.79 3.49
C LEU A 122 -11.56 6.95 3.91
N ASP A 123 -11.77 7.12 5.23
CA ASP A 123 -12.64 8.16 5.78
C ASP A 123 -12.11 9.59 5.53
N THR A 124 -10.78 9.74 5.44
CA THR A 124 -10.14 11.06 5.29
C THR A 124 -10.05 11.51 3.83
N HIS A 125 -9.80 10.56 2.90
CA HIS A 125 -9.41 10.90 1.54
C HIS A 125 -10.44 10.50 0.47
N VAL A 126 -11.39 9.66 0.79
CA VAL A 126 -12.46 9.26 -0.12
C VAL A 126 -13.74 10.00 0.26
N GLY A 127 -14.19 10.89 -0.61
CA GLY A 127 -15.38 11.70 -0.39
C GLY A 127 -16.69 10.88 -0.36
N ALA A 128 -17.80 11.54 -0.02
CA ALA A 128 -19.14 10.93 -0.04
C ALA A 128 -19.60 10.56 -1.47
N ASP A 129 -18.95 11.07 -2.48
CA ASP A 129 -19.14 10.74 -3.90
C ASP A 129 -18.25 9.57 -4.36
N ASP A 130 -17.64 8.84 -3.42
CA ASP A 130 -16.76 7.70 -3.64
C ASP A 130 -15.55 8.02 -4.53
N ARG A 131 -15.01 9.24 -4.40
CA ARG A 131 -13.82 9.66 -5.12
C ARG A 131 -12.65 9.93 -4.17
N LEU A 132 -11.54 9.26 -4.46
CA LEU A 132 -10.25 9.51 -3.80
C LEU A 132 -9.66 10.81 -4.33
N ARG A 133 -9.37 11.74 -3.43
CA ARG A 133 -8.78 13.04 -3.75
C ARG A 133 -7.47 13.25 -3.02
N GLY A 134 -6.64 14.08 -3.63
CA GLY A 134 -5.34 14.49 -3.10
C GLY A 134 -4.78 15.64 -3.89
N HIS A 135 -3.62 16.11 -3.46
CA HIS A 135 -2.90 17.17 -4.13
C HIS A 135 -2.03 16.61 -5.26
N TRP A 136 -2.08 17.25 -6.42
CA TRP A 136 -1.23 16.95 -7.56
C TRP A 136 -0.20 18.06 -7.78
N THR A 137 1.05 17.68 -8.04
CA THR A 137 2.14 18.58 -8.37
C THR A 137 2.55 18.34 -9.81
N ALA A 138 2.54 19.40 -10.62
CA ALA A 138 2.76 19.32 -12.06
C ALA A 138 4.19 18.95 -12.45
N CYS A 139 5.17 19.37 -11.64
CA CYS A 139 6.58 19.16 -11.90
C CYS A 139 7.28 18.98 -10.55
N ASP A 140 7.66 17.74 -10.23
CA ASP A 140 8.25 17.40 -8.95
C ASP A 140 9.63 16.76 -9.13
N GLY A 141 10.54 17.16 -8.23
CA GLY A 141 11.92 16.68 -8.22
C GLY A 141 12.71 16.99 -9.51
N ALA A 142 13.91 16.45 -9.59
CA ALA A 142 14.82 16.66 -10.73
C ALA A 142 14.31 16.07 -12.06
N GLY A 143 13.39 15.09 -11.98
CA GLY A 143 12.84 14.42 -13.16
C GLY A 143 11.62 15.10 -13.77
N GLY A 144 11.10 16.18 -13.15
CA GLY A 144 9.93 16.94 -13.66
C GLY A 144 8.65 16.11 -13.82
N ARG A 145 8.52 15.01 -13.09
CA ARG A 145 7.33 14.13 -13.17
C ARG A 145 6.16 14.73 -12.40
N MET A 146 4.95 14.45 -12.85
CA MET A 146 3.76 14.69 -12.03
C MET A 146 3.76 13.72 -10.85
N THR A 147 3.47 14.23 -9.66
CA THR A 147 3.29 13.42 -8.44
C THR A 147 1.96 13.73 -7.77
N ALA A 148 1.51 12.82 -6.95
CA ALA A 148 0.31 13.00 -6.16
C ALA A 148 0.47 12.35 -4.78
N ASP A 149 -0.23 12.89 -3.80
CA ASP A 149 -0.31 12.32 -2.45
C ASP A 149 -1.47 11.32 -2.31
N ASN A 150 -1.75 10.92 -1.07
CA ASN A 150 -2.89 10.10 -0.64
C ASN A 150 -3.04 8.75 -1.37
N GLY A 151 -2.01 8.29 -2.08
CA GLY A 151 -2.03 7.02 -2.82
C GLY A 151 -2.50 7.11 -4.27
N LEU A 152 -2.83 8.30 -4.79
CA LEU A 152 -3.35 8.48 -6.14
C LEU A 152 -2.43 7.88 -7.23
N HIS A 153 -1.12 8.07 -7.12
CA HIS A 153 -0.17 7.51 -8.10
C HIS A 153 0.51 6.22 -7.64
N ASN A 154 0.36 5.80 -6.38
CA ASN A 154 1.04 4.65 -5.80
C ASN A 154 0.12 3.74 -4.98
N LEU A 155 -1.18 3.71 -5.32
CA LEU A 155 -2.15 2.85 -4.67
C LEU A 155 -1.65 1.39 -4.68
N PRO A 156 -1.61 0.72 -3.51
CA PRO A 156 -1.14 -0.65 -3.42
C PRO A 156 -1.90 -1.60 -4.35
N ALA A 157 -1.18 -2.52 -4.98
CA ALA A 157 -1.79 -3.47 -5.92
C ALA A 157 -3.04 -4.19 -5.35
N PRO A 158 -3.08 -4.61 -4.07
CA PRO A 158 -4.28 -5.23 -3.51
C PRO A 158 -5.51 -4.33 -3.43
N LEU A 159 -5.35 -3.00 -3.44
CA LEU A 159 -6.48 -2.05 -3.42
C LEU A 159 -6.92 -1.59 -4.82
N ARG A 160 -6.13 -1.85 -5.84
CA ARG A 160 -6.45 -1.42 -7.21
C ARG A 160 -7.75 -2.02 -7.79
N PRO A 161 -8.21 -3.24 -7.41
CA PRO A 161 -9.51 -3.73 -7.86
C PRO A 161 -10.69 -2.85 -7.49
N ALA A 162 -10.54 -2.00 -6.48
CA ALA A 162 -11.56 -1.04 -6.08
C ALA A 162 -11.64 0.21 -6.98
N VAL A 163 -10.66 0.43 -7.87
CA VAL A 163 -10.74 1.53 -8.85
C VAL A 163 -11.76 1.15 -9.92
N ALA A 164 -12.88 1.84 -9.91
CA ALA A 164 -14.02 1.56 -10.79
C ALA A 164 -14.45 2.83 -11.53
N ALA A 165 -14.90 2.68 -12.77
CA ALA A 165 -15.46 3.81 -13.51
C ALA A 165 -16.80 4.23 -12.88
N ALA A 166 -17.06 5.54 -12.88
CA ALA A 166 -18.38 6.05 -12.51
C ALA A 166 -19.47 5.53 -13.47
N PRO A 167 -20.74 5.45 -13.03
CA PRO A 167 -21.83 5.00 -13.90
C PRO A 167 -21.86 5.75 -15.25
N GLY A 168 -21.97 5.00 -16.35
CA GLY A 168 -21.95 5.55 -17.70
C GLY A 168 -20.55 5.92 -18.24
N HIS A 169 -19.49 5.64 -17.51
CA HIS A 169 -18.11 5.92 -17.90
C HIS A 169 -17.29 4.62 -18.02
N VAL A 170 -16.15 4.72 -18.68
CA VAL A 170 -15.15 3.66 -18.77
C VAL A 170 -13.78 4.23 -18.40
N LEU A 171 -12.93 3.40 -17.81
CA LEU A 171 -11.53 3.76 -17.57
C LEU A 171 -10.71 3.31 -18.80
N VAL A 172 -9.95 4.23 -19.36
CA VAL A 172 -9.00 3.95 -20.45
C VAL A 172 -7.60 4.03 -19.88
N ARG A 173 -6.80 2.98 -20.09
CA ARG A 173 -5.39 2.95 -19.71
C ARG A 173 -4.54 2.99 -20.97
N ALA A 174 -3.61 3.96 -21.02
CA ALA A 174 -2.56 4.03 -22.01
C ALA A 174 -1.22 4.25 -21.33
N ASP A 175 -0.19 3.54 -21.76
CA ASP A 175 1.17 3.66 -21.26
C ASP A 175 2.14 3.82 -22.43
N LEU A 176 2.94 4.89 -22.39
CA LEU A 176 3.95 5.14 -23.42
C LEU A 176 5.23 4.38 -23.03
N GLY A 177 5.40 3.20 -23.60
CA GLY A 177 6.60 2.39 -23.36
C GLY A 177 7.88 3.12 -23.75
N GLN A 178 8.83 3.18 -22.82
CA GLN A 178 10.18 3.74 -23.04
C GLN A 178 10.14 5.21 -23.53
N ILE A 179 9.34 6.06 -22.89
CA ILE A 179 9.16 7.45 -23.32
C ILE A 179 10.48 8.23 -23.28
N GLU A 180 11.32 8.03 -22.25
CA GLU A 180 12.58 8.73 -22.08
C GLU A 180 13.55 8.49 -23.27
N PRO A 181 13.83 7.25 -23.73
CA PRO A 181 14.65 7.02 -24.92
C PRO A 181 14.03 7.52 -26.23
N ARG A 182 12.71 7.78 -26.25
CA ARG A 182 12.02 8.25 -27.46
C ARG A 182 12.02 9.77 -27.60
N VAL A 183 12.30 10.48 -26.50
CA VAL A 183 12.33 11.94 -26.47
C VAL A 183 13.75 12.47 -26.56
N LEU A 184 14.76 11.63 -26.32
CA LEU A 184 16.17 11.93 -26.54
C LEU A 184 16.55 11.76 -28.04
#